data_0482d9236687aa690df06ef7c32c0a23
#
_entry.id   0482d9236687aa690df06ef7c32c0a23
#
_cell.length_a   1.000
_cell.length_b   1.000
_cell.length_c   1.000
_cell.angle_alpha   90.00
_cell.angle_beta   90.00
_cell.angle_gamma   90.00
#
_symmetry.space_group_name_H-M   'P 1'
#
loop_
_entity.id
_entity.type
_entity.pdbx_description
1 polymer ?
#
loop_
_entity_poly.entity_id
_entity_poly.type
_entity_poly.pdbx_seq_one_letter_code
_entity_poly.pdbx_strand_id
1 'polypeptide(L)'
;MDRDLAKVLPELLPRLWTFALRISRDHYDAEELVQRACLRALEREHRLRPDTSPLSWMFSIVYSTWINELRSRSMRSRTSTAWDDSLLEMVADPATRNPECEAMSRQIIKAVEQLPDAQRAVVLLVDAEGRSYQEAAKVLDVPIGTVMSRLWRARRSVSARFRACAG
;
A
#
# COMPACT_ATOMS: atom_id res chain seq x y z
N MET A 1 4.41 -16.19 24.99
CA MET A 1 4.14 -14.76 24.88
C MET A 1 2.96 -14.58 23.96
N ASP A 2 1.79 -14.44 24.54
CA ASP A 2 0.56 -14.14 23.80
C ASP A 2 0.71 -12.76 23.18
N ARG A 3 1.03 -12.71 21.92
CA ARG A 3 0.89 -11.49 21.13
C ARG A 3 -0.58 -11.36 20.79
N ASP A 4 -1.32 -10.81 21.73
CA ASP A 4 -2.72 -10.46 21.55
C ASP A 4 -2.78 -9.39 20.45
N LEU A 5 -3.07 -9.83 19.23
CA LEU A 5 -3.16 -8.96 18.07
C LEU A 5 -4.14 -7.81 18.30
N ALA A 6 -5.22 -8.09 19.02
CA ALA A 6 -6.23 -7.08 19.34
C ALA A 6 -5.66 -5.89 20.12
N LYS A 7 -4.63 -6.12 20.94
CA LYS A 7 -3.97 -5.03 21.68
C LYS A 7 -3.02 -4.18 20.83
N VAL A 8 -2.39 -4.80 19.84
CA VAL A 8 -1.42 -4.13 18.96
C VAL A 8 -2.09 -3.46 17.77
N LEU A 9 -3.22 -4.00 17.34
CA LEU A 9 -3.94 -3.56 16.15
C LEU A 9 -4.23 -2.04 16.11
N PRO A 10 -4.69 -1.38 17.20
CA PRO A 10 -4.92 0.06 17.17
C PRO A 10 -3.69 0.89 16.82
N GLU A 11 -2.50 0.44 17.23
CA GLU A 11 -1.24 1.13 16.90
C GLU A 11 -0.85 0.95 15.43
N LEU A 12 -1.28 -0.14 14.81
CA LEU A 12 -0.99 -0.46 13.42
C LEU A 12 -1.96 0.22 12.43
N LEU A 13 -3.16 0.56 12.88
CA LEU A 13 -4.23 1.08 12.03
C LEU A 13 -3.84 2.29 11.17
N PRO A 14 -3.14 3.33 11.67
CA PRO A 14 -2.76 4.46 10.85
C PRO A 14 -1.88 4.08 9.66
N ARG A 15 -0.95 3.16 9.86
CA ARG A 15 -0.06 2.67 8.79
C ARG A 15 -0.80 1.78 7.80
N LEU A 16 -1.69 0.93 8.29
CA LEU A 16 -2.55 0.08 7.45
C LEU A 16 -3.49 0.93 6.60
N TRP A 17 -4.07 1.95 7.19
CA TRP A 17 -4.93 2.90 6.48
C TRP A 17 -4.18 3.62 5.35
N THR A 18 -3.01 4.17 5.66
CA THR A 18 -2.19 4.86 4.66
C THR A 18 -1.81 3.92 3.51
N PHE A 19 -1.39 2.70 3.82
CA PHE A 19 -1.07 1.69 2.81
C PHE A 19 -2.30 1.34 1.95
N ALA A 20 -3.43 1.05 2.58
CA ALA A 20 -4.67 0.73 1.88
C ALA A 20 -5.13 1.88 0.98
N LEU A 21 -5.05 3.11 1.47
CA LEU A 21 -5.42 4.31 0.71
C LEU A 21 -4.53 4.50 -0.53
N ARG A 22 -3.23 4.29 -0.38
CA ARG A 22 -2.27 4.44 -1.49
C ARG A 22 -2.41 3.36 -2.55
N ILE A 23 -2.66 2.09 -2.16
CA ILE A 23 -2.82 1.01 -3.14
C ILE A 23 -4.17 1.06 -3.85
N SER A 24 -5.24 1.44 -3.16
CA SER A 24 -6.59 1.50 -3.72
C SER A 24 -6.89 2.83 -4.42
N ARG A 25 -6.28 3.92 -3.97
CA ARG A 25 -6.52 5.30 -4.42
C ARG A 25 -7.96 5.77 -4.23
N ASP A 26 -8.67 5.17 -3.29
CA ASP A 26 -10.05 5.49 -2.99
C ASP A 26 -10.33 5.30 -1.50
N HIS A 27 -10.99 6.27 -0.85
CA HIS A 27 -11.28 6.25 0.58
C HIS A 27 -12.22 5.12 0.99
N TYR A 28 -13.24 4.85 0.20
CA TYR A 28 -14.21 3.78 0.50
C TYR A 28 -13.56 2.41 0.37
N ASP A 29 -12.77 2.21 -0.67
CA ASP A 29 -12.00 0.98 -0.84
C ASP A 29 -10.99 0.77 0.27
N ALA A 30 -10.29 1.83 0.67
CA ALA A 30 -9.32 1.76 1.76
C ALA A 30 -9.99 1.38 3.09
N GLU A 31 -11.10 1.99 3.42
CA GLU A 31 -11.87 1.67 4.62
C GLU A 31 -12.32 0.21 4.64
N GLU A 32 -12.91 -0.25 3.55
CA GLU A 32 -13.35 -1.63 3.40
C GLU A 32 -12.19 -2.62 3.47
N LEU A 33 -11.06 -2.31 2.83
CA LEU A 33 -9.85 -3.13 2.89
C LEU A 33 -9.32 -3.28 4.31
N VAL A 34 -9.21 -2.19 5.04
CA VAL A 34 -8.73 -2.22 6.43
C VAL A 34 -9.68 -2.99 7.32
N GLN A 35 -10.99 -2.78 7.21
CA GLN A 35 -11.99 -3.52 7.98
C GLN A 35 -11.92 -5.02 7.70
N ARG A 36 -11.91 -5.42 6.45
CA ARG A 36 -11.80 -6.83 6.06
C ARG A 36 -10.49 -7.46 6.51
N ALA A 37 -9.38 -6.72 6.39
CA ALA A 37 -8.07 -7.20 6.84
C ALA A 37 -8.04 -7.41 8.35
N CYS A 38 -8.58 -6.49 9.13
CA CYS A 38 -8.67 -6.62 10.59
C CYS A 38 -9.49 -7.83 11.00
N LEU A 39 -10.67 -8.04 10.39
CA LEU A 39 -11.51 -9.21 10.67
C LEU A 39 -10.76 -10.51 10.36
N ARG A 40 -10.16 -10.60 9.17
CA ARG A 40 -9.38 -11.80 8.78
C ARG A 40 -8.18 -12.04 9.68
N ALA A 41 -7.53 -10.99 10.13
CA ALA A 41 -6.39 -11.08 11.02
C ALA A 41 -6.79 -11.64 12.39
N LEU A 42 -7.86 -11.12 12.98
CA LEU A 42 -8.38 -11.60 14.25
C LEU A 42 -8.85 -13.07 14.17
N GLU A 43 -9.53 -13.44 13.09
CA GLU A 43 -9.93 -14.84 12.85
C GLU A 43 -8.75 -15.80 12.68
N ARG A 44 -7.62 -15.30 12.20
CA ARG A 44 -6.43 -16.09 11.85
C ARG A 44 -5.22 -15.79 12.71
N GLU A 45 -5.40 -15.16 13.85
CA GLU A 45 -4.33 -14.77 14.77
C GLU A 45 -3.40 -15.94 15.11
N HIS A 46 -3.97 -17.14 15.24
CA HIS A 46 -3.22 -18.37 15.48
C HIS A 46 -2.20 -18.73 14.37
N ARG A 47 -2.32 -18.11 13.19
CA ARG A 47 -1.37 -18.30 12.07
C ARG A 47 -0.21 -17.33 12.08
N LEU A 48 -0.27 -16.32 12.93
CA LEU A 48 0.83 -15.36 13.07
C LEU A 48 2.02 -16.06 13.73
N ARG A 49 3.09 -16.19 12.98
CA ARG A 49 4.32 -16.80 13.48
C ARG A 49 5.05 -15.87 14.44
N PRO A 50 5.75 -16.41 15.47
CA PRO A 50 6.51 -15.59 16.42
C PRO A 50 7.62 -14.76 15.78
N ASP A 51 8.18 -15.22 14.65
CA ASP A 51 9.25 -14.58 13.90
C ASP A 51 8.75 -13.53 12.88
N THR A 52 7.46 -13.43 12.69
CA THR A 52 6.85 -12.50 11.72
C THR A 52 6.39 -11.21 12.42
N SER A 53 6.75 -10.07 11.86
CA SER A 53 6.22 -8.78 12.31
C SER A 53 4.70 -8.73 12.11
N PRO A 54 3.92 -8.39 13.14
CA PRO A 54 2.47 -8.22 13.00
C PRO A 54 2.11 -7.23 11.89
N LEU A 55 2.85 -6.15 11.74
CA LEU A 55 2.62 -5.16 10.70
C LEU A 55 2.84 -5.73 9.29
N SER A 56 3.94 -6.46 9.07
CA SER A 56 4.19 -7.11 7.77
C SER A 56 3.14 -8.15 7.44
N TRP A 57 2.69 -8.89 8.43
CA TRP A 57 1.60 -9.86 8.27
C TRP A 57 0.28 -9.17 7.90
N MET A 58 -0.04 -8.06 8.58
CA MET A 58 -1.22 -7.25 8.26
C MET A 58 -1.14 -6.67 6.84
N PHE A 59 0.02 -6.18 6.40
CA PHE A 59 0.20 -5.73 5.02
C PHE A 59 -0.08 -6.85 4.01
N SER A 60 0.34 -8.08 4.30
CA SER A 60 0.05 -9.22 3.42
C SER A 60 -1.45 -9.51 3.30
N ILE A 61 -2.19 -9.34 4.40
CA ILE A 61 -3.65 -9.52 4.41
C ILE A 61 -4.34 -8.40 3.64
N VAL A 62 -3.95 -7.15 3.86
CA VAL A 62 -4.48 -5.99 3.11
C VAL A 62 -4.22 -6.16 1.61
N TYR A 63 -3.00 -6.49 1.23
CA TYR A 63 -2.63 -6.66 -0.17
C TYR A 63 -3.37 -7.82 -0.85
N SER A 64 -3.42 -8.99 -0.21
CA SER A 64 -4.14 -10.14 -0.77
C SER A 64 -5.65 -9.87 -0.90
N THR A 65 -6.23 -9.14 0.05
CA THR A 65 -7.63 -8.71 -0.02
C THR A 65 -7.85 -7.77 -1.21
N TRP A 66 -6.94 -6.83 -1.43
CA TRP A 66 -6.99 -5.91 -2.56
C TRP A 66 -6.86 -6.63 -3.91
N ILE A 67 -5.90 -7.53 -4.05
CA ILE A 67 -5.73 -8.31 -5.28
C ILE A 67 -6.98 -9.14 -5.60
N ASN A 68 -7.59 -9.75 -4.61
CA ASN A 68 -8.84 -10.48 -4.78
C ASN A 68 -9.99 -9.57 -5.22
N GLU A 69 -10.07 -8.36 -4.66
CA GLU A 69 -11.05 -7.36 -5.06
C GLU A 69 -10.84 -6.90 -6.52
N LEU A 70 -9.59 -6.65 -6.92
CA LEU A 70 -9.27 -6.30 -8.30
C LEU A 70 -9.64 -7.41 -9.29
N ARG A 71 -9.40 -8.66 -8.93
CA ARG A 71 -9.82 -9.82 -9.75
C ARG A 71 -11.34 -9.87 -9.88
N SER A 72 -12.08 -9.67 -8.80
CA SER A 72 -13.54 -9.62 -8.82
C SER A 72 -14.06 -8.49 -9.69
N ARG A 73 -13.46 -7.31 -9.61
CA ARG A 73 -13.82 -6.15 -10.44
C ARG A 73 -13.50 -6.38 -11.91
N SER A 74 -12.37 -6.99 -12.22
CA SER A 74 -12.01 -7.35 -13.58
C SER A 74 -13.01 -8.30 -14.21
N MET A 75 -13.52 -9.27 -13.46
CA MET A 75 -14.57 -10.17 -13.93
C MET A 75 -15.92 -9.48 -14.13
N ARG A 76 -16.25 -8.46 -13.30
CA ARG A 76 -17.48 -7.66 -13.41
C ARG A 76 -17.38 -6.56 -14.47
N SER A 77 -16.20 -5.95 -14.67
CA SER A 77 -15.99 -4.82 -15.56
C SER A 77 -15.96 -5.17 -17.04
N ARG A 78 -16.10 -6.44 -17.40
CA ARG A 78 -16.43 -6.81 -18.77
C ARG A 78 -17.78 -6.24 -19.22
N THR A 79 -18.53 -5.60 -18.30
CA THR A 79 -19.87 -5.08 -18.51
C THR A 79 -20.09 -3.60 -18.13
N SER A 80 -19.11 -2.88 -17.59
CA SER A 80 -19.28 -1.45 -17.31
C SER A 80 -17.99 -0.66 -17.29
N THR A 81 -17.96 0.38 -18.10
CA THR A 81 -16.93 1.40 -18.16
C THR A 81 -17.39 2.63 -17.37
N ALA A 82 -16.89 2.80 -16.15
CA ALA A 82 -16.87 4.11 -15.50
C ALA A 82 -15.80 4.14 -14.41
N TRP A 83 -14.70 4.78 -14.72
CA TRP A 83 -13.74 5.20 -13.71
C TRP A 83 -14.05 6.65 -13.38
N ASP A 84 -14.58 6.87 -12.19
CA ASP A 84 -14.69 8.21 -11.63
C ASP A 84 -13.37 8.53 -10.92
N ASP A 85 -12.66 9.48 -11.50
CA ASP A 85 -11.39 10.01 -10.98
C ASP A 85 -11.71 11.01 -9.86
N SER A 86 -12.40 10.54 -8.80
CA SER A 86 -12.71 11.40 -7.68
C SER A 86 -11.45 11.70 -6.87
N LEU A 87 -11.11 12.96 -6.87
CA LEU A 87 -10.08 13.65 -6.13
C LEU A 87 -9.84 13.05 -4.74
N LEU A 88 -8.73 12.33 -4.61
CA LEU A 88 -8.17 11.97 -3.32
C LEU A 88 -7.68 13.24 -2.64
N GLU A 89 -8.47 13.77 -1.72
CA GLU A 89 -7.97 14.72 -0.76
C GLU A 89 -6.85 14.04 0.04
N MET A 90 -5.65 14.51 -0.17
CA MET A 90 -4.49 14.01 0.54
C MET A 90 -4.61 14.39 2.01
N VAL A 91 -4.65 13.39 2.88
CA VAL A 91 -4.39 13.62 4.30
C VAL A 91 -2.90 13.96 4.39
N ALA A 92 -2.62 15.25 4.46
CA ALA A 92 -1.27 15.72 4.71
C ALA A 92 -0.81 15.24 6.10
N ASP A 93 0.37 14.66 6.16
CA ASP A 93 1.02 14.38 7.44
C ASP A 93 1.29 15.71 8.13
N PRO A 94 0.72 15.96 9.33
CA PRO A 94 0.88 17.26 10.02
C PRO A 94 2.30 17.56 10.48
N ALA A 95 3.26 16.65 10.28
CA ALA A 95 4.64 16.81 10.71
C ALA A 95 5.51 17.65 9.75
N THR A 96 5.08 17.88 8.50
CA THR A 96 5.86 18.65 7.51
C THR A 96 5.27 20.06 7.36
N ARG A 97 5.87 21.01 8.06
CA ARG A 97 5.46 22.43 8.02
C ARG A 97 6.19 23.30 6.98
N ASN A 98 7.02 22.71 6.12
CA ASN A 98 7.72 23.46 5.09
C ASN A 98 6.94 23.37 3.77
N PRO A 99 6.44 24.50 3.21
CA PRO A 99 5.65 24.51 1.96
C PRO A 99 6.36 23.87 0.77
N GLU A 100 7.69 24.02 0.67
CA GLU A 100 8.47 23.39 -0.41
C GLU A 100 8.55 21.87 -0.26
N CYS A 101 8.75 21.38 0.97
CA CYS A 101 8.73 19.95 1.27
C CYS A 101 7.34 19.34 1.06
N GLU A 102 6.29 20.08 1.41
CA GLU A 102 4.90 19.64 1.17
C GLU A 102 4.58 19.55 -0.32
N ALA A 103 5.02 20.52 -1.10
CA ALA A 103 4.84 20.52 -2.55
C ALA A 103 5.57 19.34 -3.20
N MET A 104 6.82 19.09 -2.79
CA MET A 104 7.61 17.96 -3.25
C MET A 104 6.99 16.62 -2.84
N SER A 105 6.56 16.49 -1.59
CA SER A 105 5.89 15.29 -1.09
C SER A 105 4.62 14.98 -1.88
N ARG A 106 3.82 15.98 -2.18
CA ARG A 106 2.62 15.84 -3.02
C ARG A 106 2.95 15.37 -4.43
N GLN A 107 4.01 15.89 -5.03
CA GLN A 107 4.46 15.45 -6.36
C GLN A 107 4.94 14.00 -6.35
N ILE A 108 5.69 13.59 -5.32
CA ILE A 108 6.13 12.20 -5.15
C ILE A 108 4.92 11.28 -5.02
N ILE A 109 3.98 11.62 -4.17
CA ILE A 109 2.77 10.83 -3.95
C ILE A 109 1.97 10.68 -5.25
N LYS A 110 1.76 11.75 -5.99
CA LYS A 110 1.10 11.70 -7.32
C LYS A 110 1.84 10.78 -8.28
N ALA A 111 3.16 10.87 -8.32
CA ALA A 111 3.97 10.02 -9.19
C ALA A 111 3.85 8.54 -8.80
N VAL A 112 3.84 8.23 -7.50
CA VAL A 112 3.65 6.86 -6.99
C VAL A 112 2.24 6.35 -7.31
N GLU A 113 1.22 7.17 -7.12
CA GLU A 113 -0.17 6.81 -7.42
C GLU A 113 -0.42 6.48 -8.89
N GLN A 114 0.38 7.04 -9.79
CA GLN A 114 0.29 6.77 -11.22
C GLN A 114 1.08 5.53 -11.67
N LEU A 115 1.83 4.89 -10.78
CA LEU A 115 2.52 3.64 -11.09
C LEU A 115 1.52 2.50 -11.32
N PRO A 116 1.88 1.50 -12.15
CA PRO A 116 1.13 0.25 -12.19
C PRO A 116 0.99 -0.37 -10.78
N ASP A 117 -0.13 -1.03 -10.51
CA ASP A 117 -0.45 -1.54 -9.16
C ASP A 117 0.67 -2.36 -8.53
N ALA A 118 1.30 -3.25 -9.30
CA ALA A 118 2.38 -4.10 -8.80
C ALA A 118 3.64 -3.29 -8.43
N GLN A 119 3.97 -2.25 -9.18
CA GLN A 119 5.11 -1.37 -8.89
C GLN A 119 4.82 -0.47 -7.69
N ARG A 120 3.61 0.05 -7.60
CA ARG A 120 3.17 0.90 -6.49
C ARG A 120 3.26 0.16 -5.15
N ALA A 121 2.77 -1.07 -5.08
CA ALA A 121 2.83 -1.88 -3.86
C ALA A 121 4.28 -2.08 -3.37
N VAL A 122 5.21 -2.34 -4.27
CA VAL A 122 6.63 -2.52 -3.92
C VAL A 122 7.24 -1.24 -3.37
N VAL A 123 7.01 -0.10 -4.01
CA VAL A 123 7.51 1.21 -3.53
C VAL A 123 6.93 1.55 -2.15
N LEU A 124 5.65 1.34 -1.95
CA LEU A 124 5.02 1.62 -0.67
C LEU A 124 5.60 0.75 0.45
N LEU A 125 5.85 -0.53 0.20
CA LEU A 125 6.42 -1.42 1.22
C LEU A 125 7.89 -1.11 1.52
N VAL A 126 8.70 -0.92 0.50
CA VAL A 126 10.16 -0.75 0.66
C VAL A 126 10.51 0.70 0.99
N ASP A 127 10.07 1.65 0.19
CA ASP A 127 10.49 3.05 0.32
C ASP A 127 9.67 3.84 1.35
N ALA A 128 8.38 3.60 1.46
CA ALA A 128 7.52 4.31 2.42
C ALA A 128 7.47 3.62 3.78
N GLU A 129 7.30 2.30 3.82
CA GLU A 129 7.14 1.54 5.06
C GLU A 129 8.46 0.95 5.60
N GLY A 130 9.55 1.10 4.87
CA GLY A 130 10.87 0.65 5.29
C GLY A 130 11.00 -0.86 5.43
N ARG A 131 10.19 -1.64 4.70
CA ARG A 131 10.32 -3.10 4.70
C ARG A 131 11.54 -3.54 3.89
N SER A 132 12.19 -4.61 4.33
CA SER A 132 13.28 -5.22 3.56
C SER A 132 12.72 -5.84 2.27
N TYR A 133 13.59 -6.10 1.31
CA TYR A 133 13.19 -6.79 0.07
C TYR A 133 12.60 -8.17 0.35
N GLN A 134 13.14 -8.88 1.34
CA GLN A 134 12.63 -10.19 1.76
C GLN A 134 11.24 -10.08 2.39
N GLU A 135 11.02 -9.10 3.25
CA GLU A 135 9.71 -8.84 3.84
C GLU A 135 8.68 -8.45 2.79
N ALA A 136 9.06 -7.56 1.86
CA ALA A 136 8.19 -7.17 0.74
C ALA A 136 7.86 -8.37 -0.15
N ALA A 137 8.82 -9.24 -0.44
CA ALA A 137 8.60 -10.46 -1.21
C ALA A 137 7.58 -11.38 -0.53
N LYS A 138 7.66 -11.54 0.78
CA LYS A 138 6.69 -12.32 1.57
C LYS A 138 5.30 -11.67 1.57
N VAL A 139 5.24 -10.36 1.77
CA VAL A 139 3.96 -9.61 1.76
C VAL A 139 3.25 -9.74 0.42
N LEU A 140 3.98 -9.61 -0.67
CA LEU A 140 3.44 -9.64 -2.03
C LEU A 140 3.32 -11.06 -2.61
N ASP A 141 3.86 -12.07 -1.92
CA ASP A 141 3.92 -13.46 -2.39
C ASP A 141 4.55 -13.57 -3.78
N VAL A 142 5.73 -12.97 -3.94
CA VAL A 142 6.54 -12.99 -5.16
C VAL A 142 8.00 -13.27 -4.83
N PRO A 143 8.80 -13.76 -5.80
CA PRO A 143 10.24 -13.90 -5.61
C PRO A 143 10.92 -12.56 -5.34
N ILE A 144 12.00 -12.56 -4.56
CA ILE A 144 12.77 -11.36 -4.24
C ILE A 144 13.29 -10.65 -5.49
N GLY A 145 13.68 -11.38 -6.52
CA GLY A 145 14.09 -10.82 -7.81
C GLY A 145 12.99 -10.00 -8.47
N THR A 146 11.74 -10.41 -8.30
CA THR A 146 10.56 -9.67 -8.78
C THR A 146 10.38 -8.36 -8.02
N VAL A 147 10.59 -8.36 -6.70
CA VAL A 147 10.58 -7.13 -5.89
C VAL A 147 11.65 -6.16 -6.39
N MET A 148 12.85 -6.64 -6.59
CA MET A 148 13.97 -5.83 -7.06
C MET A 148 13.72 -5.21 -8.44
N SER A 149 13.23 -5.99 -9.40
CA SER A 149 12.94 -5.50 -10.75
C SER A 149 11.77 -4.51 -10.78
N ARG A 150 10.71 -4.77 -10.03
CA ARG A 150 9.57 -3.84 -9.91
C ARG A 150 9.98 -2.53 -9.24
N LEU A 151 10.78 -2.60 -8.18
CA LEU A 151 11.28 -1.42 -7.48
C LEU A 151 12.16 -0.56 -8.38
N TRP A 152 13.06 -1.17 -9.14
CA TRP A 152 13.92 -0.47 -10.09
C TRP A 152 13.08 0.28 -11.14
N ARG A 153 12.11 -0.39 -11.75
CA ARG A 153 11.21 0.24 -12.74
C ARG A 153 10.38 1.37 -12.12
N ALA A 154 9.86 1.16 -10.92
CA ALA A 154 9.08 2.15 -10.19
C ALA A 154 9.89 3.41 -9.90
N ARG A 155 11.08 3.26 -9.34
CA ARG A 155 12.00 4.37 -9.04
C ARG A 155 12.40 5.13 -10.30
N ARG A 156 12.63 4.41 -11.39
CA ARG A 156 12.93 5.03 -12.69
C ARG A 156 11.77 5.86 -13.20
N SER A 157 10.55 5.34 -13.13
CA SER A 157 9.34 6.06 -13.55
C SER A 157 9.09 7.31 -12.72
N VAL A 158 9.24 7.23 -11.41
CA VAL A 158 9.09 8.39 -10.50
C VAL A 158 10.15 9.44 -10.82
N SER A 159 11.42 9.05 -10.96
CA SER A 159 12.52 9.98 -11.29
C SER A 159 12.31 10.67 -12.63
N ALA A 160 11.81 9.96 -13.64
CA ALA A 160 11.54 10.53 -14.96
C ALA A 160 10.47 11.64 -14.90
N ARG A 161 9.46 11.46 -14.08
CA ARG A 161 8.40 12.47 -13.87
C ARG A 161 8.92 13.71 -13.18
N PHE A 162 9.82 13.55 -12.22
CA PHE A 162 10.48 14.68 -11.56
C PHE A 162 11.32 15.51 -12.52
N ARG A 163 12.06 14.88 -13.43
CA ARG A 163 12.83 15.57 -14.45
C ARG A 163 11.95 16.33 -15.44
N ALA A 164 10.79 15.78 -15.78
CA ALA A 164 9.83 16.43 -16.68
C ALA A 164 9.19 17.68 -16.03
N CYS A 165 9.05 17.71 -14.70
CA CYS A 165 8.53 18.86 -13.97
C CYS A 165 9.58 19.93 -13.67
N ALA A 166 10.87 19.61 -13.76
CA ALA A 166 11.98 20.53 -13.52
C ALA A 166 12.47 21.26 -14.79
N GLY A 167 11.92 20.94 -15.95
CA GLY A 167 12.14 21.63 -17.24
C GLY A 167 10.97 22.57 -17.59
#